data_9ae838cf5af55c88fe1cf1e1b6662120
#
_entry.id   9ae838cf5af55c88fe1cf1e1b6662120
#
_cell.length_a   1.000
_cell.length_b   1.000
_cell.length_c   1.000
_cell.angle_alpha   90.00
_cell.angle_beta   90.00
_cell.angle_gamma   90.00
#
_symmetry.space_group_name_H-M   'P 1'
#
loop_
_entity.id
_entity.type
_entity.pdbx_description
1 polymer ?
#
loop_
_entity_poly.entity_id
_entity_poly.type
_entity_poly.pdbx_seq_one_letter_code
_entity_poly.pdbx_strand_id
1 'polypeptide(L)'
;MTIEPPVSERYSQAFRDDTGEAFAAITEPDIVLSGSIFARPIAGRAQVWLTLRTAAGIYDQLTFTSAAEAPGRAYLDWTARALGLDIDGITGLTVGPAGTFTGIAIHHRPFGAVLAFSREMGRRLDGLIEPGHFAAADRRGTTGRTM
;
A
#
# COMPACT_ATOMS: atom_id res chain seq x y z
N MET A 1 12.19 -12.80 -29.24
CA MET A 1 10.89 -12.48 -28.65
C MET A 1 11.06 -12.09 -27.18
N THR A 2 10.52 -10.98 -26.80
CA THR A 2 10.59 -10.52 -25.42
C THR A 2 9.42 -11.04 -24.63
N ILE A 3 9.68 -11.66 -23.49
CA ILE A 3 8.63 -12.14 -22.60
C ILE A 3 8.51 -11.15 -21.44
N GLU A 4 7.31 -10.61 -21.25
CA GLU A 4 7.09 -9.71 -20.14
C GLU A 4 7.16 -10.47 -18.82
N PRO A 5 7.71 -9.86 -17.76
CA PRO A 5 7.68 -10.47 -16.43
C PRO A 5 6.24 -10.66 -15.96
N PRO A 6 6.01 -11.61 -15.07
CA PRO A 6 4.68 -11.76 -14.44
C PRO A 6 4.25 -10.46 -13.79
N VAL A 7 2.94 -10.27 -13.69
CA VAL A 7 2.34 -9.07 -13.07
C VAL A 7 2.89 -8.83 -11.67
N SER A 8 2.97 -9.89 -10.88
CA SER A 8 3.48 -9.79 -9.51
C SER A 8 4.92 -9.29 -9.48
N GLU A 9 5.75 -9.75 -10.41
CA GLU A 9 7.15 -9.31 -10.48
C GLU A 9 7.25 -7.85 -10.91
N ARG A 10 6.42 -7.42 -11.85
CA ARG A 10 6.39 -6.02 -12.27
C ARG A 10 6.05 -5.09 -11.10
N TYR A 11 5.08 -5.50 -10.28
CA TYR A 11 4.72 -4.73 -9.09
C TYR A 11 5.88 -4.67 -8.09
N SER A 12 6.51 -5.80 -7.78
CA SER A 12 7.61 -5.81 -6.80
C SER A 12 8.78 -4.95 -7.27
N GLN A 13 9.09 -4.99 -8.55
CA GLN A 13 10.15 -4.15 -9.11
C GLN A 13 9.79 -2.67 -9.01
N ALA A 14 8.56 -2.31 -9.35
CA ALA A 14 8.09 -0.93 -9.28
C ALA A 14 8.06 -0.42 -7.84
N PHE A 15 7.70 -1.28 -6.89
CA PHE A 15 7.67 -0.91 -5.49
C PHE A 15 9.08 -0.60 -4.96
N ARG A 16 10.09 -1.26 -5.49
CA ARG A 16 11.50 -1.02 -5.09
C ARG A 16 12.13 0.18 -5.77
N ASP A 17 11.58 0.61 -6.89
CA ASP A 17 12.09 1.78 -7.63
C ASP A 17 11.59 3.05 -6.97
N ASP A 18 12.48 3.81 -6.36
CA ASP A 18 12.11 5.01 -5.63
C ASP A 18 11.95 6.25 -6.51
N THR A 19 12.21 6.13 -7.81
CA THR A 19 12.00 7.25 -8.73
C THR A 19 10.53 7.37 -9.17
N GLY A 20 9.77 6.30 -9.08
CA GLY A 20 8.39 6.26 -9.54
C GLY A 20 8.24 6.03 -11.04
N GLU A 21 9.32 5.95 -11.79
CA GLU A 21 9.24 5.76 -13.25
C GLU A 21 8.66 4.41 -13.61
N ALA A 22 9.11 3.34 -12.95
CA ALA A 22 8.59 2.01 -13.19
C ALA A 22 7.12 1.92 -12.80
N PHE A 23 6.74 2.57 -11.70
CA PHE A 23 5.35 2.60 -11.25
C PHE A 23 4.46 3.31 -12.27
N ALA A 24 4.91 4.45 -12.77
CA ALA A 24 4.14 5.21 -13.75
C ALA A 24 3.95 4.40 -15.04
N ALA A 25 4.94 3.59 -15.40
CA ALA A 25 4.89 2.81 -16.65
C ALA A 25 3.88 1.67 -16.59
N ILE A 26 3.53 1.19 -15.40
CA ILE A 26 2.64 0.02 -15.25
C ILE A 26 1.27 0.34 -14.68
N THR A 27 0.97 1.61 -14.39
CA THR A 27 -0.28 1.97 -13.73
C THR A 27 -1.12 2.91 -14.59
N GLU A 28 -2.46 2.81 -14.41
CA GLU A 28 -3.39 3.75 -15.02
C GLU A 28 -3.39 5.05 -14.22
N PRO A 29 -3.66 6.20 -14.89
CA PRO A 29 -3.70 7.49 -14.18
C PRO A 29 -4.72 7.55 -13.04
N ASP A 30 -5.82 6.81 -13.16
CA ASP A 30 -6.90 6.79 -12.18
C ASP A 30 -6.86 5.56 -11.27
N ILE A 31 -5.71 4.95 -11.12
CA ILE A 31 -5.52 3.78 -10.24
C ILE A 31 -6.05 4.06 -8.83
N VAL A 32 -6.59 3.03 -8.19
CA VAL A 32 -7.15 3.12 -6.83
C VAL A 32 -6.39 2.19 -5.89
N LEU A 33 -6.02 2.72 -4.74
CA LEU A 33 -5.37 1.97 -3.68
C LEU A 33 -6.35 1.83 -2.52
N SER A 34 -6.58 0.59 -2.09
CA SER A 34 -7.48 0.29 -0.98
C SER A 34 -6.82 -0.74 -0.06
N GLY A 35 -7.47 -1.05 1.05
CA GLY A 35 -6.98 -2.09 1.94
C GLY A 35 -7.31 -1.83 3.39
N SER A 36 -6.75 -2.66 4.25
CA SER A 36 -7.14 -2.72 5.66
C SER A 36 -6.67 -1.53 6.50
N ILE A 37 -5.67 -0.78 6.03
CA ILE A 37 -5.20 0.41 6.77
C ILE A 37 -5.93 1.68 6.35
N PHE A 38 -6.81 1.61 5.37
CA PHE A 38 -7.50 2.77 4.83
C PHE A 38 -8.94 2.84 5.29
N ALA A 39 -9.36 3.97 5.83
CA ALA A 39 -10.76 4.21 6.12
C ALA A 39 -11.56 4.42 4.83
N ARG A 40 -10.90 4.91 3.78
CA ARG A 40 -11.46 4.99 2.44
C ARG A 40 -10.32 4.95 1.40
N PRO A 41 -10.60 4.53 0.17
CA PRO A 41 -9.57 4.37 -0.85
C PRO A 41 -8.89 5.67 -1.24
N ILE A 42 -7.69 5.54 -1.77
CA ILE A 42 -6.94 6.65 -2.34
C ILE A 42 -6.93 6.48 -3.84
N ALA A 43 -7.28 7.53 -4.57
CA ALA A 43 -7.39 7.47 -6.03
C ALA A 43 -6.39 8.42 -6.69
N GLY A 44 -5.94 8.03 -7.86
CA GLY A 44 -5.02 8.83 -8.67
C GLY A 44 -3.56 8.41 -8.49
N ARG A 45 -2.85 8.32 -9.61
CA ARG A 45 -1.48 7.78 -9.62
C ARG A 45 -0.55 8.52 -8.67
N ALA A 46 -0.58 9.85 -8.68
CA ALA A 46 0.33 10.63 -7.85
C ALA A 46 0.08 10.41 -6.36
N GLN A 47 -1.19 10.39 -5.95
CA GLN A 47 -1.57 10.16 -4.56
C GLN A 47 -1.24 8.74 -4.13
N VAL A 48 -1.50 7.77 -5.01
CA VAL A 48 -1.21 6.36 -4.73
C VAL A 48 0.29 6.15 -4.59
N TRP A 49 1.08 6.73 -5.48
CA TRP A 49 2.53 6.62 -5.41
C TRP A 49 3.08 7.22 -4.10
N LEU A 50 2.63 8.43 -3.75
CA LEU A 50 3.03 9.07 -2.51
C LEU A 50 2.71 8.18 -1.31
N THR A 51 1.53 7.58 -1.29
CA THR A 51 1.10 6.70 -0.20
C THR A 51 1.97 5.45 -0.13
N LEU A 52 2.25 4.83 -1.26
CA LEU A 52 3.10 3.63 -1.29
C LEU A 52 4.54 3.94 -0.86
N ARG A 53 5.08 5.08 -1.26
CA ARG A 53 6.43 5.48 -0.84
C ARG A 53 6.48 5.76 0.66
N THR A 54 5.43 6.36 1.20
CA THR A 54 5.34 6.58 2.64
C THR A 54 5.32 5.25 3.39
N ALA A 55 4.50 4.31 2.92
CA ALA A 55 4.45 2.98 3.51
C ALA A 55 5.82 2.27 3.42
N ALA A 56 6.49 2.39 2.29
CA ALA A 56 7.81 1.79 2.11
C ALA A 56 8.82 2.29 3.14
N GLY A 57 8.67 3.53 3.59
CA GLY A 57 9.53 4.10 4.62
C GLY A 57 9.24 3.60 6.04
N ILE A 58 8.07 2.99 6.24
CA ILE A 58 7.69 2.43 7.54
C ILE A 58 8.05 0.95 7.64
N TYR A 59 7.90 0.20 6.54
CA TYR A 59 8.25 -1.22 6.55
C TYR A 59 9.74 -1.42 6.78
N ASP A 60 10.04 -2.43 7.58
CA ASP A 60 11.39 -2.91 7.79
C ASP A 60 11.38 -4.40 7.43
N GLN A 61 12.40 -4.85 6.71
CA GLN A 61 12.53 -6.24 6.31
C GLN A 61 11.34 -6.76 5.50
N LEU A 62 10.79 -5.93 4.62
CA LEU A 62 9.69 -6.34 3.76
C LEU A 62 10.17 -7.42 2.78
N THR A 63 9.48 -8.55 2.77
CA THR A 63 9.82 -9.69 1.94
C THR A 63 8.56 -10.24 1.27
N PHE A 64 8.56 -10.32 -0.04
CA PHE A 64 7.49 -10.99 -0.78
C PHE A 64 7.77 -12.48 -0.76
N THR A 65 6.87 -13.27 -0.18
CA THR A 65 7.11 -14.68 0.12
C THR A 65 6.51 -15.64 -0.90
N SER A 66 5.43 -15.23 -1.57
CA SER A 66 4.83 -16.04 -2.63
C SER A 66 3.97 -15.16 -3.51
N ALA A 67 3.61 -15.68 -4.68
CA ALA A 67 2.75 -14.97 -5.62
C ALA A 67 1.89 -15.97 -6.38
N ALA A 68 0.70 -15.51 -6.78
CA ALA A 68 -0.22 -16.27 -7.61
C ALA A 68 -0.84 -15.33 -8.63
N GLU A 69 -1.13 -15.84 -9.81
CA GLU A 69 -1.72 -15.04 -10.87
C GLU A 69 -2.94 -15.73 -11.44
N ALA A 70 -3.91 -14.92 -11.83
CA ALA A 70 -5.12 -15.33 -12.51
C ALA A 70 -5.39 -14.30 -13.61
N PRO A 71 -6.30 -14.57 -14.55
CA PRO A 71 -6.60 -13.59 -15.59
C PRO A 71 -7.04 -12.25 -15.00
N GLY A 72 -6.29 -11.19 -15.31
CA GLY A 72 -6.57 -9.84 -14.81
C GLY A 72 -6.30 -9.61 -13.33
N ARG A 73 -5.70 -10.57 -12.63
CA ARG A 73 -5.45 -10.45 -11.19
C ARG A 73 -4.12 -11.07 -10.82
N ALA A 74 -3.50 -10.53 -9.79
CA ALA A 74 -2.30 -11.14 -9.20
C ALA A 74 -2.32 -10.90 -7.70
N TYR A 75 -1.66 -11.78 -6.95
CA TYR A 75 -1.64 -11.72 -5.49
C TYR A 75 -0.22 -12.00 -5.01
N LEU A 76 0.24 -11.21 -4.04
CA LEU A 76 1.56 -11.40 -3.43
C LEU A 76 1.38 -11.48 -1.92
N ASP A 77 1.88 -12.57 -1.34
CA ASP A 77 2.01 -12.64 0.12
C ASP A 77 3.31 -11.97 0.52
N TRP A 78 3.30 -11.31 1.67
CA TRP A 78 4.50 -10.67 2.16
C TRP A 78 4.53 -10.64 3.69
N THR A 79 5.74 -10.51 4.23
CA THR A 79 5.98 -10.31 5.66
C THR A 79 6.86 -9.09 5.84
N ALA A 80 6.77 -8.46 7.00
CA ALA A 80 7.58 -7.29 7.33
C ALA A 80 7.59 -7.07 8.84
N ARG A 81 8.38 -6.10 9.24
CA ARG A 81 8.26 -5.48 10.54
C ARG A 81 7.87 -4.03 10.32
N ALA A 82 7.12 -3.46 11.25
CA ALA A 82 6.75 -2.06 11.17
C ALA A 82 6.50 -1.55 12.58
N LEU A 83 7.15 -0.45 12.94
CA LEU A 83 6.96 0.18 14.25
C LEU A 83 7.27 -0.79 15.40
N GLY A 84 8.24 -1.69 15.21
CA GLY A 84 8.61 -2.69 16.21
C GLY A 84 7.66 -3.87 16.29
N LEU A 85 6.70 -4.00 15.39
CA LEU A 85 5.71 -5.06 15.39
C LEU A 85 5.89 -5.97 14.17
N ASP A 86 5.55 -7.24 14.33
CA ASP A 86 5.44 -8.15 13.20
C ASP A 86 4.16 -7.81 12.44
N ILE A 87 4.27 -7.72 11.13
CA ILE A 87 3.14 -7.42 10.26
C ILE A 87 3.27 -8.26 9.00
N ASP A 88 2.17 -8.71 8.47
CA ASP A 88 2.17 -9.43 7.20
C ASP A 88 0.90 -9.12 6.43
N GLY A 89 0.84 -9.59 5.21
CA GLY A 89 -0.35 -9.32 4.42
C GLY A 89 -0.33 -9.90 3.04
N ILE A 90 -1.32 -9.47 2.28
CA ILE A 90 -1.50 -9.86 0.89
C ILE A 90 -1.76 -8.59 0.09
N THR A 91 -1.05 -8.44 -1.01
CA THR A 91 -1.30 -7.38 -1.98
C THR A 91 -2.03 -8.00 -3.17
N GLY A 92 -3.22 -7.47 -3.47
CA GLY A 92 -3.99 -7.87 -4.65
C GLY A 92 -3.89 -6.81 -5.72
N LEU A 93 -3.64 -7.24 -6.95
CA LEU A 93 -3.48 -6.35 -8.09
C LEU A 93 -4.58 -6.62 -9.11
N THR A 94 -5.18 -5.56 -9.64
CA THR A 94 -6.13 -5.67 -10.74
C THR A 94 -5.50 -5.05 -11.97
N VAL A 95 -5.53 -5.79 -13.07
CA VAL A 95 -4.92 -5.39 -14.34
C VAL A 95 -6.02 -5.16 -15.36
N GLY A 96 -6.01 -3.99 -15.99
CA GLY A 96 -6.99 -3.64 -17.01
C GLY A 96 -6.64 -4.20 -18.38
N PRO A 97 -7.52 -3.95 -19.37
CA PRO A 97 -7.34 -4.52 -20.72
C PRO A 97 -6.03 -4.12 -21.40
N ALA A 98 -5.47 -2.97 -21.02
CA ALA A 98 -4.20 -2.50 -21.61
C ALA A 98 -2.98 -3.15 -20.94
N GLY A 99 -3.16 -4.00 -19.96
CA GLY A 99 -2.05 -4.62 -19.25
C GLY A 99 -1.47 -3.78 -18.13
N THR A 100 -2.09 -2.66 -17.80
CA THR A 100 -1.65 -1.76 -16.75
C THR A 100 -2.57 -1.89 -15.52
N PHE A 101 -2.03 -1.55 -14.36
CA PHE A 101 -2.75 -1.74 -13.10
C PHE A 101 -3.82 -0.67 -12.91
N THR A 102 -5.04 -1.13 -12.60
CA THR A 102 -6.17 -0.25 -12.29
C THR A 102 -6.46 -0.22 -10.80
N GLY A 103 -5.97 -1.19 -10.05
CA GLY A 103 -6.23 -1.26 -8.61
C GLY A 103 -5.15 -2.01 -7.87
N ILE A 104 -4.89 -1.54 -6.65
CA ILE A 104 -4.01 -2.21 -5.70
C ILE A 104 -4.77 -2.29 -4.39
N ALA A 105 -4.88 -3.50 -3.82
CA ALA A 105 -5.52 -3.70 -2.52
C ALA A 105 -4.52 -4.37 -1.60
N ILE A 106 -4.20 -3.72 -0.49
CA ILE A 106 -3.20 -4.24 0.44
C ILE A 106 -3.87 -4.52 1.79
N HIS A 107 -3.91 -5.80 2.16
CA HIS A 107 -4.53 -6.24 3.40
C HIS A 107 -3.44 -6.65 4.38
N HIS A 108 -3.37 -5.91 5.47
CA HIS A 108 -2.39 -6.10 6.53
C HIS A 108 -3.01 -6.85 7.71
N ARG A 109 -2.18 -7.52 8.47
CA ARG A 109 -2.58 -8.14 9.75
C ARG A 109 -1.34 -8.23 10.67
N PRO A 110 -1.47 -8.43 12.00
CA PRO A 110 -2.72 -8.57 12.75
C PRO A 110 -3.35 -7.22 13.10
N PHE A 111 -4.50 -7.25 13.74
CA PHE A 111 -5.33 -6.07 13.97
C PHE A 111 -4.60 -4.92 14.65
N GLY A 112 -3.86 -5.21 15.72
CA GLY A 112 -3.12 -4.16 16.43
C GLY A 112 -2.06 -3.49 15.57
N ALA A 113 -1.37 -4.26 14.73
CA ALA A 113 -0.37 -3.73 13.80
C ALA A 113 -1.04 -2.88 12.72
N VAL A 114 -2.22 -3.28 12.26
CA VAL A 114 -3.00 -2.53 11.27
C VAL A 114 -3.33 -1.13 11.82
N LEU A 115 -3.82 -1.06 13.06
CA LEU A 115 -4.14 0.24 13.67
C LEU A 115 -2.92 1.13 13.82
N ALA A 116 -1.83 0.56 14.32
CA ALA A 116 -0.59 1.32 14.53
C ALA A 116 -0.06 1.85 13.19
N PHE A 117 -0.08 1.00 12.16
CA PHE A 117 0.40 1.37 10.83
C PHE A 117 -0.46 2.46 10.21
N SER A 118 -1.78 2.31 10.31
CA SER A 118 -2.72 3.28 9.76
C SER A 118 -2.54 4.66 10.41
N ARG A 119 -2.38 4.70 11.72
CA ARG A 119 -2.16 5.96 12.44
C ARG A 119 -0.86 6.62 12.03
N GLU A 120 0.20 5.84 11.88
CA GLU A 120 1.49 6.39 11.45
C GLU A 120 1.44 6.92 10.03
N MET A 121 0.74 6.23 9.13
CA MET A 121 0.51 6.72 7.76
C MET A 121 -0.21 8.06 7.78
N GLY A 122 -1.27 8.16 8.57
CA GLY A 122 -2.02 9.40 8.70
C GLY A 122 -1.18 10.55 9.23
N ARG A 123 -0.29 10.26 10.18
CA ARG A 123 0.62 11.26 10.72
C ARG A 123 1.61 11.75 9.67
N ARG A 124 2.20 10.83 8.91
CA ARG A 124 3.21 11.19 7.89
C ARG A 124 2.62 11.91 6.68
N LEU A 125 1.38 11.60 6.34
CA LEU A 125 0.71 12.18 5.18
C LEU A 125 -0.17 13.37 5.52
N ASP A 126 -0.17 13.81 6.78
CA ASP A 126 -0.94 14.97 7.21
C ASP A 126 -0.52 16.21 6.41
N GLY A 127 -1.49 16.87 5.80
CA GLY A 127 -1.23 18.04 4.96
C GLY A 127 -0.80 17.70 3.53
N LEU A 128 -0.53 16.43 3.23
CA LEU A 128 -0.09 16.01 1.89
C LEU A 128 -1.21 15.37 1.09
N ILE A 129 -2.16 14.74 1.76
CA ILE A 129 -3.37 14.22 1.14
C ILE A 129 -4.56 14.64 2.00
N GLU A 130 -5.78 14.51 1.45
CA GLU A 130 -6.99 14.85 2.19
C GLU A 130 -7.09 14.03 3.46
N PRO A 131 -7.61 14.60 4.56
CA PRO A 131 -7.83 13.83 5.79
C PRO A 131 -8.96 12.82 5.60
N GLY A 132 -9.00 11.83 6.51
CA GLY A 132 -10.08 10.85 6.53
C GLY A 132 -9.77 9.54 5.83
N HIS A 133 -8.56 9.35 5.32
CA HIS A 133 -8.16 8.09 4.69
C HIS A 133 -7.60 7.06 5.66
N PHE A 134 -7.11 7.52 6.82
CA PHE A 134 -6.44 6.64 7.79
C PHE A 134 -7.12 6.71 9.15
N ALA A 135 -6.75 5.78 10.05
CA ALA A 135 -7.26 5.78 11.41
C ALA A 135 -6.85 7.09 12.11
N ALA A 136 -7.75 7.59 12.96
CA ALA A 136 -7.50 8.81 13.70
C ALA A 136 -6.29 8.65 14.61
N ALA A 137 -5.54 9.73 14.78
CA ALA A 137 -4.41 9.76 15.70
C ALA A 137 -4.88 9.49 17.13
N ASP A 138 -3.99 8.93 17.94
CA ASP A 138 -4.25 8.73 19.33
C ASP A 138 -4.40 10.08 20.02
N ARG A 139 -5.55 10.32 20.65
CA ARG A 139 -5.86 11.58 21.31
C ARG A 139 -5.77 11.50 22.81
N ARG A 140 -5.22 10.44 23.33
CA ARG A 140 -5.19 10.25 24.77
C ARG A 140 -4.63 11.44 25.51
N GLY A 141 -3.58 12.06 24.98
CA GLY A 141 -2.96 13.21 25.60
C GLY A 141 -3.78 14.48 25.48
N THR A 142 -4.70 14.54 24.54
CA THR A 142 -5.50 15.74 24.31
C THR A 142 -6.83 15.72 25.01
N THR A 143 -7.35 14.56 25.33
CA THR A 143 -8.65 14.47 25.90
C THR A 143 -8.68 14.96 27.30
N GLY A 144 -7.57 14.90 27.90
CA GLY A 144 -7.64 15.30 29.26
C GLY A 144 -8.91 14.89 29.86
N ARG A 145 -9.65 14.31 29.38
CA ARG A 145 -10.80 14.06 29.76
C ARG A 145 -11.11 13.06 30.43
N THR A 146 -11.12 13.22 30.88
CA THR A 146 -11.33 12.61 31.54
C THR A 146 -12.28 12.12 31.79
N MET A 147 -12.39 11.67 31.76
CA MET A 147 -13.36 11.30 32.07
C MET A 147 -13.65 11.01 32.74
#